data_62860b9b41335e72ca78fea6cd766a04
#
_entry.id   62860b9b41335e72ca78fea6cd766a04
#
_cell.length_a   1.000
_cell.length_b   1.000
_cell.length_c   1.000
_cell.angle_alpha   90.00
_cell.angle_beta   90.00
_cell.angle_gamma   90.00
#
_symmetry.space_group_name_H-M   'P 1'
#
loop_
_entity.id
_entity.type
_entity.pdbx_description
1 polymer ?
#
loop_
_entity_poly.entity_id
_entity_poly.type
_entity_poly.pdbx_seq_one_letter_code
_entity_poly.pdbx_strand_id
1 'polypeptide(L)'
;MIFGFNGNQIYVLLIDRENQLKNVISEYALPGNLIRDDENLDMAAERVLKELTGLSVIYLEQFGAFGDPDRIKKKEDQPWLKAVRSIPNARVITVGYYSLIRMSDYELNPSSFAKNAKWM
;
A
#
# COMPACT_ATOMS: atom_id res chain seq x y z
N MET A 1 -3.16 0.37 5.92
CA MET A 1 -3.75 1.72 5.96
C MET A 1 -3.17 2.47 7.15
N ILE A 2 -2.54 3.60 6.91
CA ILE A 2 -1.91 4.38 7.98
C ILE A 2 -2.64 5.71 8.09
N PHE A 3 -3.14 5.97 9.29
CA PHE A 3 -3.76 7.25 9.65
C PHE A 3 -2.74 8.10 10.39
N GLY A 4 -2.67 9.36 10.03
CA GLY A 4 -1.80 10.34 10.69
C GLY A 4 -2.60 11.45 11.33
N PHE A 5 -2.22 11.81 12.54
CA PHE A 5 -2.85 12.87 13.32
C PHE A 5 -1.86 14.03 13.52
N ASN A 6 -2.28 15.25 13.18
CA ASN A 6 -1.44 16.43 13.27
C ASN A 6 -1.78 17.36 14.47
N GLY A 7 -2.66 16.92 15.34
CA GLY A 7 -3.20 17.74 16.44
C GLY A 7 -4.57 18.33 16.16
N ASN A 8 -5.00 18.39 14.91
CA ASN A 8 -6.27 18.96 14.48
C ASN A 8 -7.09 17.99 13.64
N GLN A 9 -6.45 17.32 12.69
CA GLN A 9 -7.12 16.52 11.68
C GLN A 9 -6.44 15.15 11.53
N ILE A 10 -7.21 14.20 11.01
CA ILE A 10 -6.71 12.88 10.66
C ILE A 10 -6.54 12.82 9.15
N TYR A 11 -5.39 12.32 8.72
CA TYR A 11 -5.04 12.10 7.32
C TYR A 11 -4.83 10.62 7.07
N VAL A 12 -4.95 10.22 5.82
CA VAL A 12 -4.57 8.87 5.39
C VAL A 12 -3.28 8.96 4.55
N LEU A 13 -2.40 8.00 4.75
CA LEU A 13 -1.16 7.93 3.98
C LEU A 13 -1.43 7.22 2.65
N LEU A 14 -1.13 7.90 1.57
CA LEU A 14 -1.24 7.37 0.22
C LEU A 14 0.12 7.37 -0.48
N ILE A 15 0.30 6.47 -1.41
CA ILE A 15 1.47 6.44 -2.29
C ILE A 15 1.06 6.84 -3.70
N ASP A 16 1.98 7.50 -4.38
CA ASP A 16 1.87 7.76 -5.81
C ASP A 16 2.46 6.55 -6.52
N ARG A 17 1.59 5.73 -7.08
CA ARG A 17 2.01 4.57 -7.86
C ARG A 17 2.62 5.07 -9.17
N GLU A 18 3.94 4.93 -9.31
CA GLU A 18 4.57 5.18 -10.58
C GLU A 18 4.08 4.14 -11.57
N ASN A 19 3.31 4.60 -12.55
CA ASN A 19 2.82 3.70 -13.54
C ASN A 19 3.93 3.41 -14.55
N GLN A 20 4.34 2.15 -14.61
CA GLN A 20 5.35 1.69 -15.56
C GLN A 20 4.84 1.72 -16.99
N LEU A 21 3.55 1.93 -17.18
CA LEU A 21 2.95 2.14 -18.49
C LEU A 21 3.08 3.61 -18.85
N LYS A 22 3.91 3.91 -19.83
CA LYS A 22 4.06 5.25 -20.41
C LYS A 22 2.68 5.83 -20.73
N ASN A 23 2.33 6.97 -20.19
CA ASN A 23 1.12 7.76 -20.43
C ASN A 23 0.02 7.68 -19.35
N VAL A 24 0.31 7.27 -18.14
CA VAL A 24 -0.72 7.29 -17.10
C VAL A 24 -0.41 8.38 -16.07
N ILE A 25 -1.45 9.16 -15.77
CA ILE A 25 -1.48 10.17 -14.73
C ILE A 25 -1.13 9.52 -13.37
N SER A 26 -0.36 10.21 -12.55
CA SER A 26 -0.07 9.81 -11.17
C SER A 26 -1.35 9.38 -10.45
N GLU A 27 -1.32 8.21 -9.88
CA GLU A 27 -2.48 7.63 -9.20
C GLU A 27 -2.14 7.34 -7.75
N TYR A 28 -2.88 7.94 -6.83
CA TYR A 28 -2.69 7.71 -5.40
C TYR A 28 -3.45 6.49 -4.93
N ALA A 29 -2.82 5.68 -4.10
CA ALA A 29 -3.41 4.47 -3.56
C ALA A 29 -2.89 4.19 -2.15
N LEU A 30 -3.60 3.34 -1.43
CA LEU A 30 -3.11 2.82 -0.16
C LEU A 30 -1.84 2.01 -0.40
N PRO A 31 -0.83 2.10 0.48
CA PRO A 31 0.35 1.24 0.37
C PRO A 31 -0.03 -0.23 0.40
N GLY A 32 0.50 -0.99 -0.52
CA GLY A 32 0.25 -2.42 -0.61
C GLY A 32 1.16 -3.08 -1.62
N ASN A 33 1.43 -4.38 -1.44
CA ASN A 33 2.20 -5.17 -2.38
C ASN A 33 1.98 -6.67 -2.10
N LEU A 34 2.57 -7.49 -2.92
CA LEU A 34 2.50 -8.93 -2.80
C LEU A 34 3.32 -9.45 -1.61
N ILE A 35 2.87 -10.55 -1.03
CA ILE A 35 3.60 -11.28 -0.01
C ILE A 35 4.66 -12.15 -0.69
N ARG A 36 5.86 -12.22 -0.10
CA ARG A 36 6.94 -13.10 -0.58
C ARG A 36 6.86 -14.47 0.07
N ASP A 37 7.44 -15.47 -0.59
CA ASP A 37 7.36 -16.86 -0.15
C ASP A 37 8.06 -17.10 1.20
N ASP A 38 9.05 -16.30 1.55
CA ASP A 38 9.86 -16.47 2.75
C ASP A 38 9.42 -15.59 3.93
N GLU A 39 8.28 -14.92 3.83
CA GLU A 39 7.80 -14.05 4.90
C GLU A 39 6.40 -14.42 5.36
N ASN A 40 6.13 -14.19 6.66
CA ASN A 40 4.76 -14.28 7.18
C ASN A 40 4.01 -12.95 6.91
N LEU A 41 2.73 -12.90 7.29
CA LEU A 41 1.88 -11.73 7.01
C LEU A 41 2.38 -10.48 7.70
N ASP A 42 2.82 -10.58 8.97
CA ASP A 42 3.31 -9.42 9.72
C ASP A 42 4.62 -8.90 9.13
N MET A 43 5.54 -9.79 8.77
CA MET A 43 6.79 -9.42 8.09
C MET A 43 6.52 -8.74 6.76
N ALA A 44 5.57 -9.26 5.99
CA ALA A 44 5.18 -8.66 4.72
C ALA A 44 4.63 -7.25 4.92
N ALA A 45 3.75 -7.06 5.90
CA ALA A 45 3.17 -5.75 6.19
C ALA A 45 4.24 -4.73 6.58
N GLU A 46 5.17 -5.10 7.44
CA GLU A 46 6.28 -4.23 7.85
C GLU A 46 7.19 -3.88 6.68
N ARG A 47 7.55 -4.85 5.86
CA ARG A 47 8.38 -4.64 4.67
C ARG A 47 7.71 -3.69 3.68
N VAL A 48 6.47 -3.94 3.36
CA VAL A 48 5.70 -3.12 2.41
C VAL A 48 5.61 -1.67 2.90
N LEU A 49 5.32 -1.49 4.18
CA LEU A 49 5.25 -0.17 4.78
C LEU A 49 6.58 0.58 4.62
N LYS A 50 7.69 -0.08 4.96
CA LYS A 50 9.02 0.53 4.88
C LYS A 50 9.41 0.86 3.44
N GLU A 51 9.20 -0.07 2.51
CA GLU A 51 9.56 0.13 1.11
C GLU A 51 8.76 1.25 0.45
N LEU A 52 7.47 1.34 0.75
CA LEU A 52 6.58 2.27 0.05
C LEU A 52 6.43 3.62 0.74
N THR A 53 6.75 3.73 2.01
CA THR A 53 6.56 4.97 2.78
C THR A 53 7.77 5.43 3.55
N GLY A 54 8.75 4.55 3.79
CA GLY A 54 9.88 4.81 4.66
C GLY A 54 9.59 4.63 6.14
N LEU A 55 8.34 4.33 6.51
CA LEU A 55 7.96 4.15 7.90
C LEU A 55 8.35 2.79 8.44
N SER A 56 8.87 2.74 9.66
CA SER A 56 9.24 1.50 10.34
C SER A 56 8.99 1.63 11.84
N VAL A 57 9.04 0.47 12.54
CA VAL A 57 8.83 0.40 13.98
C VAL A 57 7.47 0.99 14.39
N ILE A 58 6.44 0.65 13.61
CA ILE A 58 5.06 1.05 13.85
C ILE A 58 4.25 -0.19 14.14
N TYR A 59 3.44 -0.15 15.20
CA TYR A 59 2.51 -1.22 15.49
C TYR A 59 1.42 -1.26 14.43
N LEU A 60 1.31 -2.41 13.76
CA LEU A 60 0.31 -2.68 12.74
C LEU A 60 -0.66 -3.73 13.24
N GLU A 61 -1.95 -3.46 13.13
CA GLU A 61 -2.99 -4.40 13.52
C GLU A 61 -3.77 -4.86 12.29
N GLN A 62 -3.90 -6.18 12.16
CA GLN A 62 -4.71 -6.76 11.11
C GLN A 62 -6.19 -6.54 11.40
N PHE A 63 -6.93 -6.02 10.44
CA PHE A 63 -8.36 -5.75 10.63
C PHE A 63 -9.27 -6.59 9.75
N GLY A 64 -8.75 -7.34 8.80
CA GLY A 64 -9.56 -8.22 7.99
C GLY A 64 -8.88 -8.72 6.75
N ALA A 65 -9.55 -9.68 6.10
CA ALA A 65 -9.14 -10.21 4.82
C ALA A 65 -10.26 -9.99 3.80
N PHE A 66 -9.89 -9.63 2.59
CA PHE A 66 -10.82 -9.29 1.51
C PHE A 66 -10.56 -10.22 0.33
N GLY A 67 -11.50 -11.11 0.07
CA GLY A 67 -11.30 -12.16 -0.94
C GLY A 67 -12.47 -12.31 -1.91
N ASP A 68 -13.33 -11.32 -2.04
CA ASP A 68 -14.44 -11.38 -3.00
C ASP A 68 -13.89 -11.55 -4.42
N PRO A 69 -14.38 -12.54 -5.20
CA PRO A 69 -13.90 -12.76 -6.56
C PRO A 69 -14.03 -11.56 -7.49
N ASP A 70 -15.02 -10.71 -7.26
CA ASP A 70 -15.33 -9.60 -8.15
C ASP A 70 -14.62 -8.30 -7.82
N ARG A 71 -13.89 -8.23 -6.69
CA ARG A 71 -13.32 -6.96 -6.22
C ARG A 71 -12.19 -6.41 -7.08
N ILE A 72 -11.58 -7.19 -7.95
CA ILE A 72 -10.47 -6.76 -8.81
C ILE A 72 -10.84 -6.68 -10.30
N LYS A 73 -12.13 -6.74 -10.64
CA LYS A 73 -12.58 -6.70 -12.04
C LYS A 73 -12.66 -5.30 -12.63
N LYS A 74 -12.34 -4.27 -11.87
CA LYS A 74 -12.31 -2.90 -12.37
C LYS A 74 -11.23 -2.74 -13.44
N LYS A 75 -11.59 -2.19 -14.59
CA LYS A 75 -10.67 -1.99 -15.71
C LYS A 75 -9.48 -1.11 -15.34
N GLU A 76 -9.65 -0.18 -14.44
CA GLU A 76 -8.61 0.76 -14.01
C GLU A 76 -7.47 0.06 -13.28
N ASP A 77 -7.75 -1.05 -12.59
CA ASP A 77 -6.75 -1.80 -11.84
C ASP A 77 -5.98 -2.81 -12.70
N GLN A 78 -6.51 -3.18 -13.85
CA GLN A 78 -5.92 -4.22 -14.69
C GLN A 78 -4.49 -3.92 -15.16
N PRO A 79 -4.15 -2.70 -15.62
CA PRO A 79 -2.78 -2.41 -16.03
C PRO A 79 -1.78 -2.56 -14.88
N TRP A 80 -2.13 -2.10 -13.69
CA TRP A 80 -1.27 -2.24 -12.52
C TRP A 80 -1.09 -3.70 -12.12
N LEU A 81 -2.17 -4.47 -12.12
CA LEU A 81 -2.12 -5.89 -11.78
C LEU A 81 -1.24 -6.67 -12.77
N LYS A 82 -1.29 -6.34 -14.05
CA LYS A 82 -0.40 -6.94 -15.06
C LYS A 82 1.06 -6.59 -14.83
N ALA A 83 1.34 -5.39 -14.34
CA ALA A 83 2.71 -4.93 -14.10
C ALA A 83 3.36 -5.60 -12.89
N VAL A 84 2.57 -6.01 -11.87
CA VAL A 84 3.11 -6.52 -10.59
C VAL A 84 2.91 -8.03 -10.41
N ARG A 85 2.17 -8.69 -11.29
CA ARG A 85 1.86 -10.12 -11.16
C ARG A 85 2.12 -10.86 -12.48
N SER A 86 2.64 -12.08 -12.35
CA SER A 86 2.84 -12.98 -13.50
C SER A 86 1.51 -13.52 -14.05
N ILE A 87 0.46 -13.59 -13.23
CA ILE A 87 -0.87 -14.07 -13.62
C ILE A 87 -1.89 -12.98 -13.28
N PRO A 88 -2.19 -12.05 -14.23
CA PRO A 88 -3.08 -10.92 -13.96
C PRO A 88 -4.50 -11.30 -13.56
N ASN A 89 -4.98 -12.45 -14.04
CA ASN A 89 -6.33 -12.94 -13.77
C ASN A 89 -6.43 -13.82 -12.52
N ALA A 90 -5.31 -14.05 -11.83
CA ALA A 90 -5.31 -14.83 -10.61
C ALA A 90 -6.15 -14.14 -9.53
N ARG A 91 -6.83 -14.95 -8.73
CA ARG A 91 -7.62 -14.43 -7.61
C ARG A 91 -6.71 -13.72 -6.60
N VAL A 92 -7.11 -12.56 -6.16
CA VAL A 92 -6.36 -11.76 -5.19
C VAL A 92 -7.10 -11.73 -3.86
N ILE A 93 -6.40 -12.14 -2.82
CA ILE A 93 -6.85 -11.98 -1.44
C ILE A 93 -5.97 -10.92 -0.80
N THR A 94 -6.59 -9.91 -0.22
CA THR A 94 -5.87 -8.84 0.47
C THR A 94 -6.06 -8.97 1.96
N VAL A 95 -4.97 -8.91 2.70
CA VAL A 95 -5.00 -8.82 4.16
C VAL A 95 -4.73 -7.37 4.54
N GLY A 96 -5.67 -6.76 5.26
CA GLY A 96 -5.59 -5.36 5.64
C GLY A 96 -5.00 -5.16 7.02
N TYR A 97 -4.07 -4.19 7.12
CA TYR A 97 -3.48 -3.72 8.37
C TYR A 97 -3.72 -2.24 8.53
N TYR A 98 -3.84 -1.78 9.77
CA TYR A 98 -3.98 -0.36 10.04
C TYR A 98 -3.12 0.08 11.22
N SER A 99 -2.85 1.37 11.28
CA SER A 99 -2.23 2.03 12.42
C SER A 99 -2.65 3.50 12.45
N LEU A 100 -2.63 4.10 13.64
CA LEU A 100 -2.78 5.54 13.82
C LEU A 100 -1.50 6.06 14.46
N ILE A 101 -0.86 7.03 13.81
CA ILE A 101 0.40 7.59 14.26
C ILE A 101 0.32 9.11 14.37
N ARG A 102 1.21 9.68 15.16
CA ARG A 102 1.41 11.13 15.21
C ARG A 102 2.33 11.53 14.06
N MET A 103 1.86 12.39 13.17
CA MET A 103 2.59 12.73 11.96
C MET A 103 3.95 13.35 12.22
N SER A 104 4.08 14.13 13.32
CA SER A 104 5.34 14.80 13.66
C SER A 104 6.47 13.85 14.09
N ASP A 105 6.16 12.60 14.41
CA ASP A 105 7.16 11.64 14.89
C ASP A 105 7.85 10.87 13.75
N TYR A 106 7.41 11.04 12.49
CA TYR A 106 7.88 10.22 11.38
C TYR A 106 8.12 11.05 10.12
N GLU A 107 9.12 10.63 9.34
CA GLU A 107 9.40 11.17 8.02
C GLU A 107 9.08 10.13 6.95
N LEU A 108 8.49 10.58 5.83
CA LEU A 108 8.19 9.73 4.69
C LEU A 108 9.40 9.66 3.77
N ASN A 109 9.83 8.44 3.43
CA ASN A 109 10.95 8.20 2.54
C ASN A 109 10.69 6.94 1.71
N PRO A 110 9.82 7.04 0.68
CA PRO A 110 9.45 5.89 -0.12
C PRO A 110 10.59 5.38 -0.98
N SER A 111 10.55 4.09 -1.26
CA SER A 111 11.46 3.42 -2.17
C SER A 111 10.65 2.43 -3.04
N SER A 112 11.33 1.55 -3.76
CA SER A 112 10.68 0.59 -4.65
C SER A 112 9.89 1.29 -5.76
N PHE A 113 8.66 0.85 -6.07
CA PHE A 113 7.89 1.45 -7.16
C PHE A 113 7.08 2.68 -6.73
N ALA A 114 7.07 3.01 -5.45
CA ALA A 114 6.41 4.21 -4.98
C ALA A 114 7.29 5.43 -5.25
N LYS A 115 6.83 6.29 -6.13
CA LYS A 115 7.53 7.53 -6.47
C LYS A 115 7.47 8.53 -5.32
N ASN A 116 6.36 8.52 -4.59
CA ASN A 116 6.11 9.48 -3.53
C ASN A 116 5.11 8.92 -2.53
N ALA A 117 5.21 9.34 -1.28
CA ALA A 117 4.23 9.06 -0.25
C ALA A 117 3.71 10.39 0.30
N LYS A 118 2.42 10.47 0.57
CA LYS A 118 1.77 11.73 0.89
C LYS A 118 0.62 11.53 1.86
N TRP A 119 0.50 12.46 2.80
CA TRP A 119 -0.66 12.55 3.68
C TRP A 119 -1.79 13.29 2.97
N MET A 120 -2.96 12.65 2.93
CA MET A 120 -4.13 13.25 2.26
C MET A 120 -5.42 13.14 3.14
#